data_133143ee46f570b217a2fd3c130c78e3
#
_entry.id   133143ee46f570b217a2fd3c130c78e3
#
_cell.length_a   1.000
_cell.length_b   1.000
_cell.length_c   1.000
_cell.angle_alpha   90.00
_cell.angle_beta   90.00
_cell.angle_gamma   90.00
#
_symmetry.space_group_name_H-M   'P 1'
#
loop_
_entity.id
_entity.type
_entity.pdbx_description
1 polymer ?
#
loop_
_entity_poly.entity_id
_entity_poly.type
_entity_poly.pdbx_seq_one_letter_code
_entity_poly.pdbx_strand_id
1 'polypeptide(L)'
;MERLIVLDTETTGIEPSEGHRIIEIGCTEIVDREITENNEYHQYVQPERNVGDSVRIHGITDKFLTGKPKFEEIVSEFMDYIKGATLVIHNAPFDLGFLNHELKLFGSDERIEDQCTIIDSLELSKQQRPGTLHNLDSLCRRFEIDASARTVHGALLDAQILAQVYLAMTGGQSTLFSSEQSSDGQNQKNQKIVRVKRDIGTIKVVEANAQELEAHQNYFSQT
;
A
#
# COMPACT_ATOMS: atom_id res chain seq x y z
N MET A 1 15.85 6.66 9.67
CA MET A 1 14.44 7.00 9.44
C MET A 1 14.07 6.45 8.08
N GLU A 2 13.12 5.55 8.04
CA GLU A 2 12.59 5.04 6.78
C GLU A 2 11.49 6.01 6.31
N ARG A 3 11.70 6.61 5.13
CA ARG A 3 10.75 7.52 4.52
C ARG A 3 10.02 6.80 3.39
N LEU A 4 8.74 6.57 3.56
CA LEU A 4 7.88 5.99 2.54
C LEU A 4 6.99 7.09 1.96
N ILE A 5 6.77 7.07 0.66
CA ILE A 5 5.77 7.88 -0.02
C ILE A 5 4.78 6.94 -0.69
N VAL A 6 3.54 7.02 -0.29
CA VAL A 6 2.44 6.31 -0.94
C VAL A 6 1.94 7.17 -2.08
N LEU A 7 1.92 6.62 -3.28
CA LEU A 7 1.62 7.35 -4.51
C LEU A 7 0.49 6.67 -5.28
N ASP A 8 -0.37 7.49 -5.86
CA ASP A 8 -1.39 7.09 -6.82
C ASP A 8 -1.53 8.16 -7.91
N THR A 9 -1.99 7.78 -9.11
CA THR A 9 -2.20 8.70 -10.22
C THR A 9 -3.55 8.46 -10.89
N GLU A 10 -4.20 9.57 -11.32
CA GLU A 10 -5.32 9.50 -12.26
C GLU A 10 -4.86 9.87 -13.65
N THR A 11 -5.46 9.23 -14.65
CA THR A 11 -5.01 9.33 -16.03
C THR A 11 -6.19 9.46 -17.01
N THR A 12 -5.90 9.89 -18.23
CA THR A 12 -6.92 9.97 -19.32
C THR A 12 -7.27 8.60 -19.91
N GLY A 13 -6.62 7.52 -19.47
CA GLY A 13 -6.84 6.15 -19.96
C GLY A 13 -5.83 5.18 -19.41
N ILE A 14 -5.71 3.99 -19.97
CA ILE A 14 -4.98 2.89 -19.37
C ILE A 14 -3.58 2.64 -19.95
N GLU A 15 -3.26 3.22 -21.11
CA GLU A 15 -2.02 2.89 -21.80
C GLU A 15 -1.28 4.15 -22.28
N PRO A 16 -0.09 4.47 -21.73
CA PRO A 16 0.66 5.66 -22.12
C PRO A 16 1.06 5.68 -23.60
N SER A 17 1.32 4.50 -24.20
CA SER A 17 1.71 4.37 -25.62
C SER A 17 0.60 4.78 -26.59
N GLU A 18 -0.67 4.83 -26.13
CA GLU A 18 -1.80 5.35 -26.88
C GLU A 18 -1.96 6.89 -26.71
N GLY A 19 -0.96 7.52 -26.10
CA GLY A 19 -0.92 8.96 -25.84
C GLY A 19 -1.76 9.39 -24.66
N HIS A 20 -2.18 8.44 -23.78
CA HIS A 20 -2.81 8.80 -22.52
C HIS A 20 -1.82 9.49 -21.59
N ARG A 21 -2.32 10.38 -20.75
CA ARG A 21 -1.55 11.32 -19.94
C ARG A 21 -2.03 11.32 -18.48
N ILE A 22 -1.16 11.71 -17.57
CA ILE A 22 -1.49 11.96 -16.16
C ILE A 22 -2.34 13.21 -16.04
N ILE A 23 -3.35 13.20 -15.16
CA ILE A 23 -4.21 14.34 -14.84
C ILE A 23 -4.25 14.67 -13.35
N GLU A 24 -3.85 13.76 -12.48
CA GLU A 24 -3.71 14.00 -11.05
C GLU A 24 -2.57 13.13 -10.51
N ILE A 25 -1.77 13.68 -9.60
CA ILE A 25 -0.77 12.97 -8.81
C ILE A 25 -1.10 13.24 -7.34
N GLY A 26 -1.27 12.18 -6.57
CA GLY A 26 -1.50 12.22 -5.14
C GLY A 26 -0.44 11.42 -4.39
N CYS A 27 0.19 12.05 -3.40
CA CYS A 27 1.15 11.37 -2.54
C CYS A 27 0.90 11.71 -1.09
N THR A 28 1.05 10.72 -0.21
CA THR A 28 1.08 10.92 1.23
C THR A 28 2.34 10.26 1.81
N GLU A 29 2.90 10.86 2.83
CA GLU A 29 4.16 10.41 3.41
C GLU A 29 3.92 9.59 4.69
N ILE A 30 4.73 8.55 4.86
CA ILE A 30 4.83 7.74 6.08
C ILE A 30 6.27 7.84 6.59
N VAL A 31 6.44 8.25 7.84
CA VAL A 31 7.74 8.27 8.53
C VAL A 31 7.62 7.44 9.81
N ASP A 32 8.54 6.50 9.99
CA ASP A 32 8.58 5.63 11.17
C ASP A 32 7.22 4.97 11.50
N ARG A 33 6.47 4.58 10.44
CA ARG A 33 5.12 3.97 10.48
C ARG A 33 3.98 4.90 10.91
N GLU A 34 4.17 6.19 10.87
CA GLU A 34 3.12 7.19 11.10
C GLU A 34 2.87 8.00 9.83
N ILE A 35 1.59 8.17 9.45
CA ILE A 35 1.20 9.03 8.33
C ILE A 35 1.41 10.48 8.78
N THR A 36 2.17 11.25 8.00
CA THR A 36 2.45 12.65 8.32
C THR A 36 1.33 13.55 7.77
N GLU A 37 0.70 14.36 8.64
CA GLU A 37 -0.46 15.17 8.28
C GLU A 37 -0.16 16.38 7.38
N ASN A 38 1.10 16.76 7.18
CA ASN A 38 1.47 18.02 6.52
C ASN A 38 2.51 17.87 5.40
N ASN A 39 2.78 16.66 4.95
CA ASN A 39 3.75 16.40 3.90
C ASN A 39 3.12 15.58 2.76
N GLU A 40 2.05 16.14 2.20
CA GLU A 40 1.36 15.58 1.03
C GLU A 40 1.81 16.32 -0.22
N TYR A 41 1.90 15.60 -1.32
CA TYR A 41 2.02 16.19 -2.65
C TYR A 41 0.74 15.92 -3.42
N HIS A 42 0.07 17.01 -3.83
CA HIS A 42 -1.18 16.91 -4.57
C HIS A 42 -1.17 17.88 -5.74
N GLN A 43 -1.21 17.35 -6.94
CA GLN A 43 -1.16 18.16 -8.14
C GLN A 43 -2.11 17.67 -9.23
N TYR A 44 -2.98 18.57 -9.71
CA TYR A 44 -3.72 18.35 -10.96
C TYR A 44 -2.88 18.80 -12.12
N VAL A 45 -2.90 18.01 -13.20
CA VAL A 45 -2.07 18.21 -14.39
C VAL A 45 -2.94 18.38 -15.62
N GLN A 46 -2.65 19.40 -16.44
CA GLN A 46 -3.32 19.62 -17.71
C GLN A 46 -2.68 18.69 -18.77
N PRO A 47 -3.45 17.70 -19.33
CA PRO A 47 -2.87 16.61 -20.11
C PRO A 47 -2.63 16.95 -21.60
N GLU A 48 -2.98 18.15 -22.07
CA GLU A 48 -2.95 18.57 -23.49
C GLU A 48 -3.78 17.67 -24.42
N ARG A 49 -4.73 16.95 -23.87
CA ARG A 49 -5.71 16.11 -24.57
C ARG A 49 -7.02 16.06 -23.80
N ASN A 50 -8.07 15.57 -24.44
CA ASN A 50 -9.35 15.36 -23.77
C ASN A 50 -9.27 14.18 -22.81
N VAL A 51 -9.90 14.34 -21.64
CA VAL A 51 -9.98 13.31 -20.61
C VAL A 51 -10.82 12.10 -21.08
N GLY A 52 -11.86 12.36 -21.89
CA GLY A 52 -12.67 11.29 -22.47
C GLY A 52 -13.53 10.54 -21.44
N ASP A 53 -13.67 9.22 -21.64
CA ASP A 53 -14.55 8.38 -20.80
C ASP A 53 -14.02 8.14 -19.39
N SER A 54 -12.73 8.39 -19.12
CA SER A 54 -12.14 8.24 -17.79
C SER A 54 -12.75 9.18 -16.74
N VAL A 55 -13.41 10.27 -17.17
CA VAL A 55 -14.23 11.14 -16.29
C VAL A 55 -15.22 10.34 -15.44
N ARG A 56 -15.73 9.21 -15.93
CA ARG A 56 -16.69 8.37 -15.19
C ARG A 56 -16.04 7.67 -13.98
N ILE A 57 -14.73 7.55 -13.98
CA ILE A 57 -13.95 6.87 -12.93
C ILE A 57 -13.57 7.88 -11.85
N HIS A 58 -12.91 8.98 -12.22
CA HIS A 58 -12.31 9.95 -11.28
C HIS A 58 -13.09 11.28 -11.20
N GLY A 59 -14.07 11.54 -12.08
CA GLY A 59 -14.89 12.76 -12.04
C GLY A 59 -14.20 14.04 -12.54
N ILE A 60 -12.92 14.00 -12.89
CA ILE A 60 -12.13 15.15 -13.33
C ILE A 60 -12.47 15.47 -14.78
N THR A 61 -12.90 16.70 -15.06
CA THR A 61 -13.34 17.11 -16.40
C THR A 61 -12.29 17.98 -17.10
N ASP A 62 -12.33 18.05 -18.43
CA ASP A 62 -11.49 18.97 -19.22
C ASP A 62 -11.60 20.42 -18.73
N LYS A 63 -12.82 20.87 -18.39
CA LYS A 63 -13.06 22.20 -17.86
C LYS A 63 -12.33 22.45 -16.54
N PHE A 64 -12.29 21.46 -15.65
CA PHE A 64 -11.59 21.55 -14.37
C PHE A 64 -10.07 21.65 -14.56
N LEU A 65 -9.53 20.93 -15.55
CA LEU A 65 -8.10 20.92 -15.85
C LEU A 65 -7.63 22.15 -16.62
N THR A 66 -8.55 22.96 -17.15
CA THR A 66 -8.19 24.21 -17.83
C THR A 66 -7.45 25.16 -16.87
N GLY A 67 -6.24 25.58 -17.24
CA GLY A 67 -5.38 26.44 -16.43
C GLY A 67 -4.64 25.74 -15.29
N LYS A 68 -4.70 24.43 -15.20
CA LYS A 68 -3.78 23.66 -14.36
C LYS A 68 -2.40 23.60 -15.02
N PRO A 69 -1.32 23.43 -14.26
CA PRO A 69 0.03 23.29 -14.82
C PRO A 69 0.13 22.03 -15.68
N LYS A 70 1.02 22.07 -16.66
CA LYS A 70 1.44 20.89 -17.40
C LYS A 70 2.45 20.08 -16.59
N PHE A 71 2.69 18.84 -16.99
CA PHE A 71 3.67 17.98 -16.30
C PHE A 71 5.08 18.60 -16.29
N GLU A 72 5.48 19.24 -17.37
CA GLU A 72 6.77 19.94 -17.50
C GLU A 72 6.98 21.06 -16.46
N GLU A 73 5.89 21.67 -15.97
CA GLU A 73 5.94 22.75 -14.99
C GLU A 73 6.07 22.26 -13.55
N ILE A 74 5.71 20.99 -13.29
CA ILE A 74 5.69 20.39 -11.95
C ILE A 74 6.76 19.32 -11.74
N VAL A 75 7.36 18.81 -12.81
CA VAL A 75 8.25 17.64 -12.76
C VAL A 75 9.43 17.84 -11.82
N SER A 76 10.04 19.02 -11.78
CA SER A 76 11.19 19.29 -10.90
C SER A 76 10.81 19.20 -9.42
N GLU A 77 9.70 19.82 -9.04
CA GLU A 77 9.20 19.79 -7.66
C GLU A 77 8.77 18.37 -7.27
N PHE A 78 8.09 17.65 -8.18
CA PHE A 78 7.68 16.26 -7.94
C PHE A 78 8.89 15.34 -7.75
N MET A 79 9.90 15.42 -8.61
CA MET A 79 11.12 14.60 -8.50
C MET A 79 11.91 14.91 -7.24
N ASP A 80 12.00 16.19 -6.84
CA ASP A 80 12.64 16.58 -5.57
C ASP A 80 11.86 16.03 -4.36
N TYR A 81 10.51 15.99 -4.43
CA TYR A 81 9.67 15.46 -3.36
C TYR A 81 9.87 13.96 -3.15
N ILE A 82 9.94 13.16 -4.23
CA ILE A 82 10.07 11.70 -4.13
C ILE A 82 11.51 11.21 -3.95
N LYS A 83 12.49 12.07 -4.17
CA LYS A 83 13.92 11.71 -4.23
C LYS A 83 14.38 10.91 -3.01
N GLY A 84 14.98 9.74 -3.27
CA GLY A 84 15.55 8.86 -2.26
C GLY A 84 14.53 8.20 -1.33
N ALA A 85 13.22 8.35 -1.58
CA ALA A 85 12.18 7.68 -0.84
C ALA A 85 11.95 6.25 -1.33
N THR A 86 11.26 5.45 -0.53
CA THR A 86 10.62 4.22 -0.99
C THR A 86 9.18 4.54 -1.38
N LEU A 87 8.82 4.33 -2.64
CA LEU A 87 7.46 4.54 -3.14
C LEU A 87 6.62 3.28 -2.91
N VAL A 88 5.46 3.44 -2.29
CA VAL A 88 4.44 2.40 -2.14
C VAL A 88 3.32 2.70 -3.12
N ILE A 89 3.10 1.82 -4.08
CA ILE A 89 2.13 2.01 -5.17
C ILE A 89 1.28 0.75 -5.30
N HIS A 90 0.00 0.89 -5.63
CA HIS A 90 -0.88 -0.25 -5.82
C HIS A 90 -1.01 -0.62 -7.30
N ASN A 91 -0.36 -1.71 -7.75
CA ASN A 91 -0.13 -2.03 -9.14
C ASN A 91 0.89 -1.08 -9.79
N ALA A 92 2.06 -0.99 -9.16
CA ALA A 92 3.14 -0.06 -9.50
C ALA A 92 3.50 0.02 -11.00
N PRO A 93 3.44 -1.04 -11.81
CA PRO A 93 3.72 -0.94 -13.24
C PRO A 93 2.83 0.05 -13.99
N PHE A 94 1.59 0.28 -13.53
CA PHE A 94 0.67 1.24 -14.15
C PHE A 94 1.17 2.68 -13.95
N ASP A 95 1.32 3.11 -12.71
CA ASP A 95 1.72 4.49 -12.40
C ASP A 95 3.14 4.80 -12.86
N LEU A 96 4.07 3.87 -12.67
CA LEU A 96 5.45 4.00 -13.16
C LEU A 96 5.49 4.10 -14.69
N GLY A 97 4.63 3.36 -15.39
CA GLY A 97 4.51 3.43 -16.84
C GLY A 97 4.15 4.84 -17.30
N PHE A 98 3.18 5.47 -16.64
CA PHE A 98 2.77 6.83 -16.93
C PHE A 98 3.82 7.87 -16.52
N LEU A 99 4.35 7.79 -15.30
CA LEU A 99 5.37 8.73 -14.82
C LEU A 99 6.64 8.70 -15.69
N ASN A 100 7.13 7.53 -16.03
CA ASN A 100 8.28 7.38 -16.91
C ASN A 100 8.00 7.84 -18.34
N HIS A 101 6.75 7.67 -18.82
CA HIS A 101 6.34 8.21 -20.11
C HIS A 101 6.32 9.75 -20.12
N GLU A 102 5.80 10.38 -19.08
CA GLU A 102 5.83 11.83 -18.92
C GLU A 102 7.26 12.38 -18.83
N LEU A 103 8.15 11.74 -18.08
CA LEU A 103 9.56 12.09 -18.01
C LEU A 103 10.22 12.03 -19.40
N LYS A 104 9.93 11.01 -20.17
CA LYS A 104 10.43 10.86 -21.53
C LYS A 104 9.90 11.94 -22.48
N LEU A 105 8.64 12.32 -22.37
CA LEU A 105 8.05 13.44 -23.14
C LEU A 105 8.70 14.78 -22.77
N PHE A 106 9.06 14.96 -21.51
CA PHE A 106 9.84 16.10 -21.02
C PHE A 106 11.29 16.11 -21.54
N GLY A 107 11.78 15.00 -22.10
CA GLY A 107 13.12 14.84 -22.62
C GLY A 107 14.13 14.34 -21.62
N SER A 108 13.67 13.74 -20.50
CA SER A 108 14.51 13.05 -19.53
C SER A 108 14.62 11.57 -19.86
N ASP A 109 15.85 11.03 -19.82
CA ASP A 109 16.10 9.59 -19.90
C ASP A 109 16.08 8.92 -18.51
N GLU A 110 15.94 9.72 -17.43
CA GLU A 110 15.84 9.21 -16.06
C GLU A 110 14.49 8.48 -15.85
N ARG A 111 14.51 7.48 -14.99
CA ARG A 111 13.33 6.75 -14.57
C ARG A 111 13.08 6.94 -13.08
N ILE A 112 11.83 6.80 -12.67
CA ILE A 112 11.46 6.87 -11.24
C ILE A 112 12.25 5.85 -10.42
N GLU A 113 12.42 4.63 -10.96
CA GLU A 113 13.11 3.52 -10.31
C GLU A 113 14.63 3.75 -10.15
N ASP A 114 15.20 4.72 -10.86
CA ASP A 114 16.60 5.12 -10.68
C ASP A 114 16.82 5.99 -9.42
N GLN A 115 15.75 6.66 -8.97
CA GLN A 115 15.77 7.60 -7.86
C GLN A 115 15.12 7.04 -6.59
N CYS A 116 14.23 6.03 -6.72
CA CYS A 116 13.38 5.53 -5.65
C CYS A 116 13.40 4.00 -5.59
N THR A 117 13.28 3.47 -4.39
CA THR A 117 12.92 2.05 -4.22
C THR A 117 11.40 1.89 -4.40
N ILE A 118 10.96 0.81 -5.04
CA ILE A 118 9.53 0.60 -5.32
C ILE A 118 8.99 -0.59 -4.51
N ILE A 119 7.85 -0.41 -3.86
CA ILE A 119 7.05 -1.45 -3.25
C ILE A 119 5.70 -1.51 -3.96
N ASP A 120 5.42 -2.62 -4.64
CA ASP A 120 4.10 -2.89 -5.20
C ASP A 120 3.21 -3.55 -4.13
N SER A 121 2.25 -2.79 -3.61
CA SER A 121 1.33 -3.25 -2.56
C SER A 121 0.35 -4.32 -3.06
N LEU A 122 0.04 -4.35 -4.37
CA LEU A 122 -0.76 -5.40 -5.00
C LEU A 122 -0.03 -6.75 -4.93
N GLU A 123 1.24 -6.77 -5.34
CA GLU A 123 2.06 -7.99 -5.28
C GLU A 123 2.31 -8.43 -3.84
N LEU A 124 2.59 -7.50 -2.93
CA LEU A 124 2.70 -7.79 -1.50
C LEU A 124 1.42 -8.44 -0.95
N SER A 125 0.26 -7.90 -1.29
CA SER A 125 -1.04 -8.44 -0.87
C SER A 125 -1.30 -9.84 -1.41
N LYS A 126 -0.94 -10.12 -2.68
CA LYS A 126 -1.04 -11.44 -3.32
C LYS A 126 -0.16 -12.48 -2.61
N GLN A 127 1.07 -12.10 -2.26
CA GLN A 127 2.00 -12.97 -1.53
C GLN A 127 1.48 -13.32 -0.12
N GLN A 128 0.89 -12.36 0.59
CA GLN A 128 0.35 -12.58 1.93
C GLN A 128 -0.90 -13.45 1.94
N ARG A 129 -1.78 -13.32 0.94
CA ARG A 129 -3.06 -14.06 0.86
C ARG A 129 -3.42 -14.45 -0.57
N PRO A 130 -2.78 -15.49 -1.13
CA PRO A 130 -3.12 -15.96 -2.46
C PRO A 130 -4.61 -16.34 -2.60
N GLY A 131 -5.18 -16.12 -3.79
CA GLY A 131 -6.53 -16.55 -4.13
C GLY A 131 -7.68 -15.67 -3.57
N THR A 132 -7.36 -14.48 -3.09
CA THR A 132 -8.37 -13.48 -2.65
C THR A 132 -8.41 -12.28 -3.59
N LEU A 133 -9.38 -11.37 -3.40
CA LEU A 133 -9.40 -10.09 -4.11
C LEU A 133 -8.37 -9.13 -3.50
N HIS A 134 -7.67 -8.39 -4.37
CA HIS A 134 -6.53 -7.55 -4.00
C HIS A 134 -6.69 -6.08 -4.43
N ASN A 135 -7.82 -5.67 -5.03
CA ASN A 135 -8.06 -4.25 -5.31
C ASN A 135 -8.21 -3.46 -4.00
N LEU A 136 -8.01 -2.15 -4.07
CA LEU A 136 -7.99 -1.26 -2.90
C LEU A 136 -9.26 -1.40 -2.04
N ASP A 137 -10.45 -1.44 -2.65
CA ASP A 137 -11.73 -1.62 -1.93
C ASP A 137 -11.81 -2.95 -1.16
N SER A 138 -11.25 -4.02 -1.73
CA SER A 138 -11.23 -5.33 -1.07
C SER A 138 -10.23 -5.36 0.08
N LEU A 139 -9.13 -4.62 -0.05
CA LEU A 139 -8.15 -4.44 1.03
C LEU A 139 -8.73 -3.58 2.15
N CYS A 140 -9.43 -2.48 1.84
CA CYS A 140 -10.12 -1.66 2.85
C CYS A 140 -11.10 -2.51 3.67
N ARG A 141 -11.95 -3.29 3.00
CA ARG A 141 -12.87 -4.21 3.70
C ARG A 141 -12.15 -5.24 4.56
N ARG A 142 -11.02 -5.78 4.08
CA ARG A 142 -10.23 -6.79 4.80
C ARG A 142 -9.59 -6.24 6.06
N PHE A 143 -9.11 -5.02 6.02
CA PHE A 143 -8.40 -4.37 7.12
C PHE A 143 -9.27 -3.41 7.91
N GLU A 144 -10.59 -3.38 7.65
CA GLU A 144 -11.58 -2.54 8.33
C GLU A 144 -11.24 -1.04 8.25
N ILE A 145 -10.71 -0.61 7.09
CA ILE A 145 -10.38 0.78 6.82
C ILE A 145 -11.60 1.47 6.22
N ASP A 146 -11.96 2.61 6.80
CA ASP A 146 -13.07 3.44 6.32
C ASP A 146 -12.69 4.14 5.00
N ALA A 147 -13.31 3.71 3.92
CA ALA A 147 -13.21 4.31 2.61
C ALA A 147 -14.51 5.00 2.17
N SER A 148 -15.41 5.35 3.11
CA SER A 148 -16.73 5.93 2.79
C SER A 148 -16.67 7.29 2.08
N ALA A 149 -15.57 8.02 2.26
CA ALA A 149 -15.30 9.27 1.55
C ALA A 149 -14.98 9.07 0.05
N ARG A 150 -14.63 7.85 -0.37
CA ARG A 150 -14.26 7.50 -1.74
C ARG A 150 -15.51 7.26 -2.60
N THR A 151 -16.15 8.33 -3.03
CA THR A 151 -17.31 8.28 -3.94
C THR A 151 -16.91 8.12 -5.40
N VAL A 152 -15.76 8.66 -5.77
CA VAL A 152 -15.06 8.51 -7.05
C VAL A 152 -13.57 8.28 -6.76
N HIS A 153 -12.83 7.86 -7.75
CA HIS A 153 -11.38 7.76 -7.63
C HIS A 153 -10.76 9.16 -7.57
N GLY A 154 -9.73 9.35 -6.77
CA GLY A 154 -8.95 10.57 -6.66
C GLY A 154 -7.59 10.24 -6.08
N ALA A 155 -6.53 10.63 -6.79
CA ALA A 155 -5.17 10.17 -6.51
C ALA A 155 -4.73 10.42 -5.07
N LEU A 156 -4.99 11.61 -4.51
CA LEU A 156 -4.60 11.88 -3.13
C LEU A 156 -5.38 11.03 -2.11
N LEU A 157 -6.71 10.92 -2.30
CA LEU A 157 -7.55 10.12 -1.40
C LEU A 157 -7.17 8.63 -1.46
N ASP A 158 -6.90 8.11 -2.66
CA ASP A 158 -6.51 6.74 -2.87
C ASP A 158 -5.11 6.46 -2.28
N ALA A 159 -4.17 7.41 -2.38
CA ALA A 159 -2.88 7.33 -1.70
C ALA A 159 -3.01 7.33 -0.17
N GLN A 160 -3.88 8.18 0.42
CA GLN A 160 -4.14 8.21 1.86
C GLN A 160 -4.76 6.90 2.38
N ILE A 161 -5.74 6.35 1.64
CA ILE A 161 -6.35 5.06 1.95
C ILE A 161 -5.31 3.94 1.82
N LEU A 162 -4.53 3.94 0.75
CA LEU A 162 -3.47 2.97 0.54
C LEU A 162 -2.41 3.00 1.65
N ALA A 163 -2.09 4.19 2.17
CA ALA A 163 -1.17 4.33 3.29
C ALA A 163 -1.68 3.57 4.54
N GLN A 164 -2.96 3.71 4.87
CA GLN A 164 -3.57 2.98 5.98
C GLN A 164 -3.57 1.46 5.72
N VAL A 165 -3.94 1.05 4.49
CA VAL A 165 -3.90 -0.36 4.07
C VAL A 165 -2.49 -0.93 4.21
N TYR A 166 -1.48 -0.23 3.70
CA TYR A 166 -0.08 -0.67 3.76
C TYR A 166 0.42 -0.82 5.20
N LEU A 167 0.11 0.14 6.07
CA LEU A 167 0.43 0.05 7.50
C LEU A 167 -0.26 -1.14 8.18
N ALA A 168 -1.53 -1.40 7.86
CA ALA A 168 -2.26 -2.55 8.38
C ALA A 168 -1.69 -3.88 7.85
N MET A 169 -1.36 -3.96 6.55
CA MET A 169 -0.74 -5.13 5.93
C MET A 169 0.60 -5.50 6.55
N THR A 170 1.41 -4.50 6.92
CA THR A 170 2.78 -4.68 7.41
C THR A 170 2.89 -4.60 8.93
N GLY A 171 1.83 -4.24 9.65
CA GLY A 171 1.81 -4.04 11.10
C GLY A 171 1.71 -5.31 11.95
N GLY A 172 1.22 -6.42 11.38
CA GLY A 172 0.93 -7.65 12.14
C GLY A 172 2.12 -8.55 12.46
N GLN A 173 3.29 -8.34 11.85
CA GLN A 173 4.44 -9.26 11.97
C GLN A 173 5.56 -8.79 12.90
N SER A 174 5.59 -7.53 13.33
CA SER A 174 6.73 -7.00 14.10
C SER A 174 6.69 -7.29 15.61
N THR A 175 5.55 -7.67 16.17
CA THR A 175 5.40 -7.83 17.63
C THR A 175 5.73 -9.22 18.18
N LEU A 176 5.87 -10.26 17.34
CA LEU A 176 6.14 -11.61 17.84
C LEU A 176 7.63 -11.97 17.90
N PHE A 177 8.50 -11.28 17.14
CA PHE A 177 9.93 -11.61 17.05
C PHE A 177 10.89 -10.50 17.50
N SER A 178 10.40 -9.31 17.87
CA SER A 178 11.25 -8.20 18.32
C SER A 178 11.66 -8.25 19.80
N SER A 179 11.34 -9.34 20.54
CA SER A 179 11.70 -9.47 21.95
C SER A 179 13.03 -10.19 22.24
N GLU A 180 13.83 -10.52 21.22
CA GLU A 180 15.06 -11.30 21.46
C GLU A 180 16.38 -10.70 20.98
N GLN A 181 16.47 -9.42 20.59
CA GLN A 181 17.81 -8.81 20.39
C GLN A 181 17.82 -7.31 20.67
N SER A 182 18.01 -6.92 21.92
CA SER A 182 18.84 -5.77 22.30
C SER A 182 19.09 -5.76 23.81
N SER A 183 20.17 -6.41 24.22
CA SER A 183 20.89 -6.05 25.46
C SER A 183 21.79 -4.87 25.11
N ASP A 184 21.37 -3.65 25.43
CA ASP A 184 22.16 -2.65 26.14
C ASP A 184 21.41 -1.31 26.24
N GLY A 185 21.29 -0.81 27.50
CA GLY A 185 21.36 0.62 27.79
C GLY A 185 20.06 1.39 28.02
N GLN A 186 19.49 1.26 29.23
CA GLN A 186 18.92 2.34 30.03
C GLN A 186 17.64 3.08 29.63
N ASN A 187 16.65 2.92 30.49
CA ASN A 187 15.40 3.65 30.70
C ASN A 187 14.11 3.08 30.07
N GLN A 188 13.68 1.95 30.62
CA GLN A 188 12.27 1.55 30.49
C GLN A 188 11.57 1.69 31.84
N LYS A 189 10.51 2.52 31.86
CA LYS A 189 9.53 2.51 32.94
C LYS A 189 8.88 1.13 32.98
N ASN A 190 9.07 0.43 34.13
CA ASN A 190 8.56 -0.88 34.46
C ASN A 190 7.08 -1.07 34.16
N GLN A 191 6.73 -1.68 33.03
CA GLN A 191 5.50 -2.44 32.95
C GLN A 191 5.75 -3.82 33.53
N LYS A 192 5.25 -4.07 34.74
CA LYS A 192 5.30 -5.37 35.40
C LYS A 192 4.50 -6.37 34.57
N ILE A 193 5.21 -7.27 33.87
CA ILE A 193 4.58 -8.45 33.27
C ILE A 193 4.08 -9.33 34.42
N VAL A 194 2.78 -9.35 34.65
CA VAL A 194 2.15 -10.27 35.60
C VAL A 194 2.12 -11.65 34.96
N ARG A 195 3.11 -12.49 35.30
CA ARG A 195 3.05 -13.90 34.94
C ARG A 195 1.92 -14.57 35.71
N VAL A 196 0.85 -14.93 35.02
CA VAL A 196 -0.21 -15.77 35.59
C VAL A 196 0.40 -17.17 35.83
N LYS A 197 0.59 -17.54 37.12
CA LYS A 197 0.92 -18.90 37.47
C LYS A 197 -0.27 -19.77 37.13
N ARG A 198 -0.20 -20.53 36.05
CA ARG A 198 -1.13 -21.64 35.80
C ARG A 198 -0.70 -22.80 36.67
N ASP A 199 -1.60 -23.25 37.52
CA ASP A 199 -1.44 -24.48 38.25
C ASP A 199 -1.59 -25.66 37.25
N ILE A 200 -0.48 -26.29 36.90
CA ILE A 200 -0.43 -27.37 35.90
C ILE A 200 -0.98 -28.68 36.49
N GLY A 201 -1.38 -28.68 37.76
CA GLY A 201 -1.80 -29.90 38.51
C GLY A 201 -3.14 -30.53 38.07
N THR A 202 -3.89 -29.95 37.13
CA THR A 202 -5.26 -30.42 36.81
C THR A 202 -5.55 -30.65 35.33
N ILE A 203 -4.53 -30.77 34.48
CA ILE A 203 -4.76 -31.16 33.08
C ILE A 203 -5.01 -32.66 33.06
N LYS A 204 -6.28 -33.06 32.96
CA LYS A 204 -6.65 -34.46 32.77
C LYS A 204 -6.36 -34.82 31.31
N VAL A 205 -5.32 -35.60 31.09
CA VAL A 205 -5.08 -36.23 29.77
C VAL A 205 -6.11 -37.36 29.62
N VAL A 206 -6.97 -37.25 28.62
CA VAL A 206 -7.90 -38.31 28.25
C VAL A 206 -7.24 -39.13 27.17
N GLU A 207 -6.89 -40.36 27.50
CA GLU A 207 -6.37 -41.33 26.54
C GLU A 207 -7.53 -41.92 25.73
N ALA A 208 -7.30 -42.15 24.41
CA ALA A 208 -8.29 -42.77 23.55
C ALA A 208 -8.62 -44.18 24.04
N ASN A 209 -9.88 -44.51 24.07
CA ASN A 209 -10.31 -45.85 24.45
C ASN A 209 -10.11 -46.87 23.29
N ALA A 210 -10.23 -48.18 23.60
CA ALA A 210 -9.96 -49.24 22.66
C ALA A 210 -10.80 -49.14 21.38
N GLN A 211 -12.06 -48.69 21.47
CA GLN A 211 -12.95 -48.51 20.31
C GLN A 211 -12.53 -47.34 19.41
N GLU A 212 -12.05 -46.24 20.02
CA GLU A 212 -11.54 -45.09 19.27
C GLU A 212 -10.21 -45.44 18.56
N LEU A 213 -9.34 -46.21 19.17
CA LEU A 213 -8.09 -46.71 18.56
C LEU A 213 -8.39 -47.67 17.39
N GLU A 214 -9.37 -48.54 17.54
CA GLU A 214 -9.80 -49.49 16.49
C GLU A 214 -10.44 -48.73 15.30
N ALA A 215 -11.28 -47.75 15.59
CA ALA A 215 -11.91 -46.91 14.56
C ALA A 215 -10.86 -46.11 13.78
N HIS A 216 -9.83 -45.59 14.50
CA HIS A 216 -8.72 -44.86 13.89
C HIS A 216 -7.87 -45.80 13.00
N GLN A 217 -7.54 -46.98 13.44
CA GLN A 217 -6.79 -47.98 12.65
C GLN A 217 -7.56 -48.38 11.38
N ASN A 218 -8.88 -48.61 11.51
CA ASN A 218 -9.71 -49.00 10.38
C ASN A 218 -9.84 -47.88 9.34
N TYR A 219 -9.87 -46.62 9.77
CA TYR A 219 -9.92 -45.46 8.87
C TYR A 219 -8.66 -45.37 7.99
N PHE A 220 -7.48 -45.58 8.57
CA PHE A 220 -6.21 -45.49 7.83
C PHE A 220 -5.78 -46.79 7.14
N SER A 221 -6.49 -47.90 7.35
CA SER A 221 -6.21 -49.19 6.66
C SER A 221 -7.01 -49.34 5.37
N GLN A 222 -7.88 -48.38 5.02
CA GLN A 222 -8.72 -48.40 3.80
C GLN A 222 -8.18 -47.50 2.69
N THR A 223 -6.94 -46.98 2.83
CA THR A 223 -6.21 -46.20 1.83
C THR A 223 -5.02 -47.01 1.38
#